data_758eb737c9b42e76cce8ae27f8dbd2d4
#
_entry.id   758eb737c9b42e76cce8ae27f8dbd2d4
#
_cell.length_a   1.000
_cell.length_b   1.000
_cell.length_c   1.000
_cell.angle_alpha   90.00
_cell.angle_beta   90.00
_cell.angle_gamma   90.00
#
_symmetry.space_group_name_H-M   'P 1'
#
loop_
_entity.id
_entity.type
_entity.pdbx_description
1 polymer ?
#
loop_
_entity_poly.entity_id
_entity_poly.type
_entity_poly.pdbx_seq_one_letter_code
_entity_poly.pdbx_strand_id
1 'polypeptide(L)'
;MKRIRQIGMAAIAATAVLAAAALPALASEATFTRDLTVNGRVELSVATGSGNIRLSHGTGNRVHIFGRVKSGWGASDEKVRQIAANPPIDQAGNIVRIGARHESLHNISIDYEIEAPADAYLDAATGSGNVDDDGVGENTKLSTGSGNIHATALHGGFKVETGSGNIYAEQTGQGDVKAETGSGSIELRNLRGGLHAETGSGSIKLGGAPTAPWRVETGSGSVEYWAGNAPLTLDAEAASGSVHSDHEMMTQGSSDRHHITGKLNGGGPTVRIETGSGDIRVH
;
A
#
# COMPACT_ATOMS: atom_id res chain seq x y z
N MET A 1 67.91 -66.04 35.41
CA MET A 1 66.48 -65.86 35.78
C MET A 1 66.15 -64.39 35.71
N LYS A 2 65.49 -63.96 34.62
CA LYS A 2 65.12 -62.56 34.44
C LYS A 2 63.55 -62.49 34.43
N ARG A 3 63.02 -61.76 35.37
CA ARG A 3 61.55 -61.45 35.44
C ARG A 3 61.24 -60.32 34.51
N ILE A 4 60.34 -60.52 33.56
CA ILE A 4 59.81 -59.51 32.68
C ILE A 4 58.55 -58.94 33.37
N ARG A 5 58.50 -57.62 33.63
CA ARG A 5 57.40 -56.88 34.09
C ARG A 5 56.53 -56.52 32.89
N GLN A 6 55.26 -56.96 32.90
CA GLN A 6 54.27 -56.47 31.97
C GLN A 6 53.77 -55.11 32.45
N ILE A 7 53.82 -54.12 31.57
CA ILE A 7 53.19 -52.79 31.76
C ILE A 7 51.85 -52.85 31.07
N GLY A 8 50.75 -52.74 31.85
CA GLY A 8 49.41 -52.63 31.31
C GLY A 8 49.16 -51.25 30.72
N MET A 9 48.81 -51.17 29.43
CA MET A 9 48.30 -49.96 28.77
C MET A 9 46.80 -49.84 29.05
N ALA A 10 46.44 -48.81 29.82
CA ALA A 10 45.02 -48.41 29.97
C ALA A 10 44.60 -47.59 28.75
N ALA A 11 43.71 -48.11 27.96
CA ALA A 11 43.08 -47.38 26.85
C ALA A 11 42.02 -46.43 27.39
N ILE A 12 42.24 -45.14 27.27
CA ILE A 12 41.24 -44.11 27.55
C ILE A 12 40.37 -43.96 26.29
N ALA A 13 39.13 -44.43 26.37
CA ALA A 13 38.12 -44.17 25.33
C ALA A 13 37.59 -42.74 25.47
N ALA A 14 37.99 -41.86 24.59
CA ALA A 14 37.40 -40.50 24.48
C ALA A 14 36.12 -40.59 23.70
N THR A 15 34.98 -40.47 24.38
CA THR A 15 33.65 -40.31 23.76
C THR A 15 33.54 -38.88 23.26
N ALA A 16 33.66 -38.68 21.94
CA ALA A 16 33.36 -37.41 21.29
C ALA A 16 31.82 -37.28 21.22
N VAL A 17 31.25 -36.40 22.04
CA VAL A 17 29.88 -35.95 21.90
C VAL A 17 29.81 -34.97 20.72
N LEU A 18 29.32 -35.43 19.58
CA LEU A 18 28.95 -34.55 18.45
C LEU A 18 27.69 -33.76 18.85
N ALA A 19 27.85 -32.52 19.27
CA ALA A 19 26.76 -31.58 19.35
C ALA A 19 26.36 -31.21 17.92
N ALA A 20 25.28 -31.82 17.42
CA ALA A 20 24.63 -31.37 16.19
C ALA A 20 24.03 -30.00 16.45
N ALA A 21 24.72 -28.93 16.05
CA ALA A 21 24.15 -27.63 15.98
C ALA A 21 23.04 -27.66 14.92
N ALA A 22 21.79 -27.59 15.35
CA ALA A 22 20.66 -27.38 14.45
C ALA A 22 20.86 -26.02 13.79
N LEU A 23 21.32 -26.02 12.54
CA LEU A 23 21.31 -24.83 11.71
C LEU A 23 19.84 -24.36 11.57
N PRO A 24 19.52 -23.07 11.78
CA PRO A 24 18.18 -22.60 11.51
C PRO A 24 17.87 -22.92 10.05
N ALA A 25 16.75 -23.60 9.81
CA ALA A 25 16.27 -23.86 8.47
C ALA A 25 16.04 -22.48 7.82
N LEU A 26 16.92 -22.11 6.88
CA LEU A 26 16.73 -20.94 6.06
C LEU A 26 15.42 -21.13 5.30
N ALA A 27 14.53 -20.15 5.36
CA ALA A 27 13.29 -20.17 4.58
C ALA A 27 13.66 -20.38 3.11
N SER A 28 13.05 -21.37 2.47
CA SER A 28 13.28 -21.64 1.06
C SER A 28 12.76 -20.49 0.23
N GLU A 29 13.59 -20.00 -0.68
CA GLU A 29 13.27 -18.90 -1.59
C GLU A 29 13.57 -19.32 -3.03
N ALA A 30 12.68 -18.97 -3.96
CA ALA A 30 12.91 -19.09 -5.39
C ALA A 30 12.35 -17.88 -6.12
N THR A 31 12.95 -17.54 -7.23
CA THR A 31 12.56 -16.39 -8.05
C THR A 31 12.13 -16.82 -9.45
N PHE A 32 11.34 -15.99 -10.08
CA PHE A 32 10.98 -16.13 -11.48
C PHE A 32 10.90 -14.77 -12.16
N THR A 33 11.02 -14.78 -13.49
CA THR A 33 10.85 -13.60 -14.33
C THR A 33 9.96 -13.96 -15.51
N ARG A 34 9.06 -13.04 -15.89
CA ARG A 34 8.21 -13.17 -17.07
C ARG A 34 8.10 -11.83 -17.79
N ASP A 35 8.17 -11.89 -19.11
CA ASP A 35 7.93 -10.76 -20.00
C ASP A 35 6.68 -11.05 -20.84
N LEU A 36 5.70 -10.16 -20.78
CA LEU A 36 4.44 -10.27 -21.51
C LEU A 36 4.33 -9.10 -22.48
N THR A 37 4.02 -9.38 -23.73
CA THR A 37 3.74 -8.33 -24.72
C THR A 37 2.25 -8.04 -24.75
N VAL A 38 1.90 -6.76 -24.72
CA VAL A 38 0.53 -6.25 -24.80
C VAL A 38 0.39 -5.33 -26.01
N ASN A 39 -0.80 -5.26 -26.61
CA ASN A 39 -1.07 -4.44 -27.79
C ASN A 39 -2.13 -3.39 -27.47
N GLY A 40 -1.70 -2.27 -26.88
CA GLY A 40 -2.57 -1.20 -26.38
C GLY A 40 -2.72 -1.23 -24.85
N ARG A 41 -3.73 -0.53 -24.34
CA ARG A 41 -3.95 -0.38 -22.90
C ARG A 41 -4.14 -1.73 -22.22
N VAL A 42 -3.37 -1.97 -21.17
CA VAL A 42 -3.41 -3.20 -20.39
C VAL A 42 -4.39 -3.09 -19.21
N GLU A 43 -5.14 -4.17 -18.98
CA GLU A 43 -5.89 -4.39 -17.74
C GLU A 43 -5.05 -5.32 -16.85
N LEU A 44 -4.42 -4.75 -15.84
CA LEU A 44 -3.48 -5.43 -14.95
C LEU A 44 -4.13 -5.68 -13.59
N SER A 45 -4.29 -6.94 -13.23
CA SER A 45 -4.76 -7.37 -11.91
C SER A 45 -3.66 -8.15 -11.20
N VAL A 46 -3.28 -7.71 -10.00
CA VAL A 46 -2.23 -8.32 -9.18
C VAL A 46 -2.80 -8.67 -7.81
N ALA A 47 -2.66 -9.93 -7.38
CA ALA A 47 -3.13 -10.34 -6.06
C ALA A 47 -2.10 -11.24 -5.37
N THR A 48 -1.85 -10.99 -4.07
CA THR A 48 -1.03 -11.87 -3.24
C THR A 48 -1.62 -12.00 -1.83
N GLY A 49 -1.40 -13.13 -1.17
CA GLY A 49 -1.88 -13.33 0.20
C GLY A 49 -1.06 -12.55 1.23
N SER A 50 0.26 -12.60 1.13
CA SER A 50 1.15 -12.08 2.18
C SER A 50 2.46 -11.52 1.62
N GLY A 51 2.49 -11.08 0.39
CA GLY A 51 3.66 -10.49 -0.25
C GLY A 51 3.50 -8.99 -0.47
N ASN A 52 4.60 -8.33 -0.71
CA ASN A 52 4.59 -6.95 -1.16
C ASN A 52 4.36 -6.89 -2.67
N ILE A 53 3.72 -5.82 -3.10
CA ILE A 53 3.54 -5.51 -4.52
C ILE A 53 4.22 -4.18 -4.77
N ARG A 54 5.19 -4.18 -5.68
CA ARG A 54 5.84 -2.97 -6.17
C ARG A 54 5.60 -2.83 -7.65
N LEU A 55 5.03 -1.69 -8.04
CA LEU A 55 4.76 -1.35 -9.42
C LEU A 55 5.58 -0.13 -9.82
N SER A 56 6.10 -0.13 -11.02
CA SER A 56 6.79 1.01 -11.62
C SER A 56 6.41 1.15 -13.09
N HIS A 57 6.36 2.38 -13.56
CA HIS A 57 6.04 2.60 -14.96
C HIS A 57 7.21 2.19 -15.86
N GLY A 58 6.90 1.37 -16.85
CA GLY A 58 7.81 0.90 -17.89
C GLY A 58 7.58 1.61 -19.22
N THR A 59 8.50 1.40 -20.16
CA THR A 59 8.40 1.95 -21.51
C THR A 59 7.88 0.90 -22.49
N GLY A 60 6.98 1.31 -23.42
CA GLY A 60 6.47 0.48 -24.49
C GLY A 60 5.33 -0.46 -24.08
N ASN A 61 5.11 -1.49 -24.89
CA ASN A 61 3.96 -2.40 -24.78
C ASN A 61 4.35 -3.71 -24.09
N ARG A 62 4.98 -3.63 -22.94
CA ARG A 62 5.47 -4.79 -22.21
C ARG A 62 5.08 -4.70 -20.72
N VAL A 63 4.72 -5.84 -20.15
CA VAL A 63 4.62 -6.03 -18.70
C VAL A 63 5.75 -6.96 -18.30
N HIS A 64 6.71 -6.44 -17.53
CA HIS A 64 7.81 -7.22 -16.96
C HIS A 64 7.47 -7.57 -15.51
N ILE A 65 7.57 -8.83 -15.15
CA ILE A 65 7.18 -9.37 -13.85
C ILE A 65 8.36 -10.11 -13.26
N PHE A 66 8.85 -9.64 -12.13
CA PHE A 66 9.76 -10.39 -11.27
C PHE A 66 8.99 -10.82 -10.02
N GLY A 67 9.08 -12.10 -9.69
CA GLY A 67 8.43 -12.65 -8.51
C GLY A 67 9.43 -13.38 -7.61
N ARG A 68 9.28 -13.17 -6.31
CA ARG A 68 10.07 -13.83 -5.26
C ARG A 68 9.14 -14.65 -4.37
N VAL A 69 9.24 -15.98 -4.51
CA VAL A 69 8.44 -16.95 -3.78
C VAL A 69 9.18 -17.34 -2.51
N LYS A 70 8.55 -17.18 -1.36
CA LYS A 70 9.10 -17.49 -0.04
C LYS A 70 8.24 -18.52 0.67
N SER A 71 8.88 -19.52 1.29
CA SER A 71 8.17 -20.44 2.16
C SER A 71 7.86 -19.79 3.51
N GLY A 72 6.61 -19.91 3.94
CA GLY A 72 6.23 -19.73 5.33
C GLY A 72 6.43 -21.02 6.13
N TRP A 73 6.05 -20.99 7.39
CA TRP A 73 6.21 -22.13 8.29
C TRP A 73 5.42 -23.35 7.81
N GLY A 74 6.13 -24.47 7.59
CA GLY A 74 5.52 -25.74 7.14
C GLY A 74 5.33 -25.89 5.62
N ALA A 75 5.72 -24.91 4.79
CA ALA A 75 5.74 -25.08 3.35
C ALA A 75 7.00 -25.83 2.91
N SER A 76 6.87 -26.72 1.90
CA SER A 76 8.01 -27.48 1.37
C SER A 76 8.78 -26.67 0.31
N ASP A 77 10.12 -26.89 0.28
CA ASP A 77 11.00 -26.31 -0.73
C ASP A 77 10.58 -26.69 -2.17
N GLU A 78 10.04 -27.90 -2.32
CA GLU A 78 9.54 -28.37 -3.61
C GLU A 78 8.38 -27.51 -4.12
N LYS A 79 7.46 -27.14 -3.24
CA LYS A 79 6.33 -26.26 -3.58
C LYS A 79 6.80 -24.87 -4.00
N VAL A 80 7.80 -24.31 -3.32
CA VAL A 80 8.40 -23.02 -3.69
C VAL A 80 8.99 -23.09 -5.11
N ARG A 81 9.77 -24.16 -5.41
CA ARG A 81 10.34 -24.37 -6.74
C ARG A 81 9.27 -24.59 -7.81
N GLN A 82 8.22 -25.34 -7.54
CA GLN A 82 7.12 -25.56 -8.47
C GLN A 82 6.39 -24.27 -8.84
N ILE A 83 6.13 -23.40 -7.85
CA ILE A 83 5.51 -22.10 -8.09
C ILE A 83 6.43 -21.20 -8.91
N ALA A 84 7.72 -21.16 -8.61
CA ALA A 84 8.68 -20.38 -9.38
C ALA A 84 8.84 -20.89 -10.84
N ALA A 85 8.78 -22.20 -11.04
CA ALA A 85 8.81 -22.79 -12.40
C ALA A 85 7.55 -22.50 -13.20
N ASN A 86 6.37 -22.52 -12.54
CA ASN A 86 5.08 -22.24 -13.15
C ASN A 86 4.31 -21.21 -12.32
N PRO A 87 4.71 -19.92 -12.41
CA PRO A 87 4.09 -18.87 -11.62
C PRO A 87 2.63 -18.63 -12.00
N PRO A 88 1.82 -18.15 -11.02
CA PRO A 88 0.40 -17.90 -11.22
C PRO A 88 0.19 -16.63 -12.06
N ILE A 89 0.43 -16.70 -13.34
CA ILE A 89 0.30 -15.60 -14.29
C ILE A 89 -0.53 -16.07 -15.47
N ASP A 90 -1.63 -15.37 -15.73
CA ASP A 90 -2.53 -15.62 -16.85
C ASP A 90 -2.58 -14.39 -17.75
N GLN A 91 -2.46 -14.58 -19.05
CA GLN A 91 -2.63 -13.54 -20.06
C GLN A 91 -3.67 -13.92 -21.09
N ALA A 92 -4.61 -13.03 -21.34
CA ALA A 92 -5.59 -13.14 -22.41
C ALA A 92 -5.63 -11.81 -23.20
N GLY A 93 -4.84 -11.72 -24.27
CA GLY A 93 -4.67 -10.45 -24.98
C GLY A 93 -4.02 -9.38 -24.12
N ASN A 94 -4.74 -8.28 -23.87
CA ASN A 94 -4.27 -7.18 -22.99
C ASN A 94 -4.70 -7.32 -21.53
N ILE A 95 -5.38 -8.41 -21.18
CA ILE A 95 -5.75 -8.69 -19.79
C ILE A 95 -4.67 -9.56 -19.18
N VAL A 96 -4.00 -9.04 -18.14
CA VAL A 96 -2.93 -9.73 -17.40
C VAL A 96 -3.38 -9.91 -15.94
N ARG A 97 -3.41 -11.16 -15.47
CA ARG A 97 -3.76 -11.49 -14.09
C ARG A 97 -2.59 -12.21 -13.43
N ILE A 98 -2.16 -11.69 -12.29
CA ILE A 98 -1.01 -12.17 -11.52
C ILE A 98 -1.49 -12.55 -10.12
N GLY A 99 -1.19 -13.77 -9.70
CA GLY A 99 -1.46 -14.26 -8.35
C GLY A 99 -2.92 -14.63 -8.06
N ALA A 100 -3.87 -14.30 -8.93
CA ALA A 100 -5.28 -14.59 -8.74
C ALA A 100 -5.57 -16.09 -8.88
N ARG A 101 -6.26 -16.69 -7.91
CA ARG A 101 -6.86 -18.04 -7.92
C ARG A 101 -5.99 -19.24 -7.52
N HIS A 102 -5.12 -19.11 -6.54
CA HIS A 102 -4.50 -20.33 -6.02
C HIS A 102 -4.83 -20.56 -4.55
N GLU A 103 -5.89 -21.33 -4.30
CA GLU A 103 -6.18 -21.93 -2.99
C GLU A 103 -5.00 -22.76 -2.43
N SER A 104 -4.01 -23.03 -3.29
CA SER A 104 -2.83 -23.82 -2.99
C SER A 104 -1.65 -23.04 -2.38
N LEU A 105 -1.76 -21.72 -2.17
CA LEU A 105 -0.67 -20.89 -1.65
C LEU A 105 -0.63 -20.78 -0.13
N HIS A 106 -1.23 -21.75 0.61
CA HIS A 106 -1.10 -21.79 2.06
C HIS A 106 0.37 -21.78 2.49
N ASN A 107 0.74 -20.88 3.37
CA ASN A 107 2.10 -20.69 3.89
C ASN A 107 3.15 -20.36 2.78
N ILE A 108 2.72 -19.77 1.69
CA ILE A 108 3.58 -19.21 0.65
C ILE A 108 3.30 -17.72 0.53
N SER A 109 4.36 -16.94 0.52
CA SER A 109 4.33 -15.51 0.21
C SER A 109 5.01 -15.28 -1.14
N ILE A 110 4.43 -14.40 -1.95
CA ILE A 110 5.05 -13.99 -3.22
C ILE A 110 5.12 -12.48 -3.25
N ASP A 111 6.35 -11.96 -3.23
CA ASP A 111 6.57 -10.55 -3.53
C ASP A 111 6.64 -10.38 -5.05
N TYR A 112 5.99 -9.33 -5.53
CA TYR A 112 5.99 -8.97 -6.94
C TYR A 112 6.64 -7.62 -7.16
N GLU A 113 7.53 -7.54 -8.16
CA GLU A 113 8.05 -6.31 -8.75
C GLU A 113 7.61 -6.30 -10.21
N ILE A 114 6.84 -5.29 -10.61
CA ILE A 114 6.18 -5.26 -11.91
C ILE A 114 6.45 -3.92 -12.58
N GLU A 115 6.98 -3.97 -13.80
CA GLU A 115 7.03 -2.81 -14.68
C GLU A 115 5.90 -2.93 -15.73
N ALA A 116 5.06 -1.91 -15.83
CA ALA A 116 3.90 -1.91 -16.73
C ALA A 116 3.70 -0.53 -17.38
N PRO A 117 2.96 -0.45 -18.51
CA PRO A 117 2.64 0.84 -19.13
C PRO A 117 1.90 1.78 -18.17
N ALA A 118 2.25 3.08 -18.21
CA ALA A 118 1.64 4.10 -17.35
C ALA A 118 0.14 4.31 -17.60
N ASP A 119 -0.37 3.96 -18.77
CA ASP A 119 -1.79 4.08 -19.13
C ASP A 119 -2.64 2.84 -18.79
N ALA A 120 -2.11 1.92 -17.98
CA ALA A 120 -2.81 0.70 -17.57
C ALA A 120 -4.08 0.99 -16.75
N TYR A 121 -5.03 0.05 -16.75
CA TYR A 121 -6.01 -0.10 -15.68
C TYR A 121 -5.43 -1.03 -14.62
N LEU A 122 -5.20 -0.53 -13.42
CA LEU A 122 -4.52 -1.26 -12.36
C LEU A 122 -5.48 -1.63 -11.22
N ASP A 123 -5.50 -2.90 -10.84
CA ASP A 123 -6.10 -3.40 -9.60
C ASP A 123 -5.07 -4.27 -8.86
N ALA A 124 -4.47 -3.74 -7.78
CA ALA A 124 -3.46 -4.44 -7.00
C ALA A 124 -3.93 -4.66 -5.56
N ALA A 125 -3.87 -5.91 -5.10
CA ALA A 125 -4.38 -6.31 -3.79
C ALA A 125 -3.42 -7.25 -3.06
N THR A 126 -3.19 -7.00 -1.77
CA THR A 126 -2.47 -7.92 -0.89
C THR A 126 -3.20 -8.11 0.44
N GLY A 127 -3.09 -9.28 1.04
CA GLY A 127 -3.67 -9.51 2.37
C GLY A 127 -2.87 -8.84 3.48
N SER A 128 -1.54 -8.95 3.44
CA SER A 128 -0.67 -8.48 4.55
C SER A 128 0.67 -7.95 4.08
N GLY A 129 0.73 -7.33 2.96
CA GLY A 129 1.94 -6.70 2.43
C GLY A 129 1.74 -5.22 2.16
N ASN A 130 2.81 -4.54 1.84
CA ASN A 130 2.75 -3.18 1.35
C ASN A 130 2.45 -3.17 -0.15
N VAL A 131 1.84 -2.09 -0.60
CA VAL A 131 1.66 -1.80 -2.02
C VAL A 131 2.37 -0.48 -2.32
N ASP A 132 3.37 -0.55 -3.18
CA ASP A 132 4.11 0.60 -3.69
C ASP A 132 3.79 0.75 -5.18
N ASP A 133 3.33 1.92 -5.60
CA ASP A 133 3.05 2.23 -7.01
C ASP A 133 3.74 3.54 -7.42
N ASP A 134 4.54 3.48 -8.46
CA ASP A 134 5.21 4.63 -9.06
C ASP A 134 4.75 4.83 -10.50
N GLY A 135 3.62 5.53 -10.65
CA GLY A 135 3.10 6.00 -11.92
C GLY A 135 2.53 4.93 -12.85
N VAL A 136 2.07 3.81 -12.32
CA VAL A 136 1.33 2.81 -13.10
C VAL A 136 -0.17 3.04 -12.96
N GLY A 137 -0.82 3.20 -14.09
CA GLY A 137 -2.28 3.28 -14.16
C GLY A 137 -2.85 4.70 -14.29
N GLU A 138 -3.82 4.80 -15.18
CA GLU A 138 -4.66 5.98 -15.37
C GLU A 138 -5.92 5.92 -14.49
N ASN A 139 -6.35 4.70 -14.15
CA ASN A 139 -7.35 4.40 -13.12
C ASN A 139 -6.78 3.29 -12.25
N THR A 140 -6.43 3.66 -11.03
CA THR A 140 -5.68 2.79 -10.13
C THR A 140 -6.51 2.42 -8.92
N LYS A 141 -6.54 1.13 -8.59
CA LYS A 141 -7.11 0.62 -7.36
C LYS A 141 -6.06 -0.18 -6.61
N LEU A 142 -5.73 0.26 -5.40
CA LEU A 142 -4.76 -0.40 -4.52
C LEU A 142 -5.44 -0.78 -3.22
N SER A 143 -5.22 -2.00 -2.76
CA SER A 143 -5.80 -2.45 -1.49
C SER A 143 -4.86 -3.37 -0.72
N THR A 144 -4.90 -3.25 0.61
CA THR A 144 -4.20 -4.16 1.51
C THR A 144 -5.01 -4.37 2.79
N GLY A 145 -4.92 -5.57 3.37
CA GLY A 145 -5.56 -5.82 4.66
C GLY A 145 -4.80 -5.16 5.82
N SER A 146 -3.47 -5.28 5.83
CA SER A 146 -2.65 -4.84 6.97
C SER A 146 -1.29 -4.29 6.55
N GLY A 147 -1.22 -3.55 5.51
CA GLY A 147 0.01 -2.93 5.03
C GLY A 147 -0.16 -1.46 4.75
N ASN A 148 0.92 -0.81 4.42
CA ASN A 148 0.90 0.57 3.95
C ASN A 148 0.71 0.60 2.43
N ILE A 149 0.09 1.67 1.96
CA ILE A 149 0.02 2.00 0.53
C ILE A 149 0.82 3.26 0.30
N HIS A 150 1.77 3.19 -0.63
CA HIS A 150 2.55 4.34 -1.07
C HIS A 150 2.43 4.44 -2.59
N ALA A 151 1.76 5.49 -3.08
CA ALA A 151 1.49 5.66 -4.49
C ALA A 151 1.87 7.07 -4.95
N THR A 152 2.72 7.14 -5.94
CA THR A 152 3.23 8.40 -6.49
C THR A 152 2.97 8.51 -7.98
N ALA A 153 3.03 9.72 -8.51
CA ALA A 153 2.86 9.99 -9.94
C ALA A 153 1.56 9.45 -10.56
N LEU A 154 0.46 9.39 -9.78
CA LEU A 154 -0.85 8.91 -10.26
C LEU A 154 -1.47 9.91 -11.25
N HIS A 155 -1.73 9.47 -12.48
CA HIS A 155 -2.14 10.35 -13.56
C HIS A 155 -3.64 10.67 -13.58
N GLY A 156 -4.48 9.77 -13.08
CA GLY A 156 -5.94 9.88 -13.12
C GLY A 156 -6.60 9.79 -11.76
N GLY A 157 -7.86 9.33 -11.75
CA GLY A 157 -8.57 8.99 -10.53
C GLY A 157 -8.02 7.71 -9.92
N PHE A 158 -8.10 7.60 -8.59
CA PHE A 158 -7.64 6.40 -7.90
C PHE A 158 -8.45 6.07 -6.66
N LYS A 159 -8.40 4.78 -6.29
CA LYS A 159 -9.00 4.27 -5.07
C LYS A 159 -7.94 3.52 -4.28
N VAL A 160 -7.74 3.90 -3.02
CA VAL A 160 -6.76 3.28 -2.12
C VAL A 160 -7.42 2.89 -0.81
N GLU A 161 -7.27 1.62 -0.39
CA GLU A 161 -7.93 1.09 0.79
C GLU A 161 -6.98 0.21 1.61
N THR A 162 -6.94 0.43 2.92
CA THR A 162 -6.22 -0.47 3.84
C THR A 162 -7.02 -0.70 5.11
N GLY A 163 -6.96 -1.90 5.69
CA GLY A 163 -7.59 -2.15 6.99
C GLY A 163 -6.83 -1.50 8.14
N SER A 164 -5.51 -1.64 8.13
CA SER A 164 -4.66 -1.17 9.24
C SER A 164 -3.29 -0.73 8.72
N GLY A 165 -3.22 0.38 8.09
CA GLY A 165 -1.97 0.91 7.57
C GLY A 165 -2.11 2.36 7.17
N ASN A 166 -1.01 2.98 6.88
CA ASN A 166 -1.00 4.35 6.39
C ASN A 166 -1.15 4.37 4.87
N ILE A 167 -1.79 5.42 4.39
CA ILE A 167 -1.91 5.73 2.97
C ILE A 167 -1.15 7.01 2.68
N TYR A 168 -0.22 6.93 1.74
CA TYR A 168 0.38 8.09 1.09
C TYR A 168 0.08 8.01 -0.40
N ALA A 169 -0.53 9.06 -0.98
CA ALA A 169 -0.73 9.11 -2.42
C ALA A 169 -0.53 10.53 -2.97
N GLU A 170 0.07 10.60 -4.15
CA GLU A 170 0.31 11.84 -4.88
C GLU A 170 -0.25 11.77 -6.29
N GLN A 171 -1.13 12.73 -6.62
CA GLN A 171 -1.75 12.84 -7.93
C GLN A 171 -0.96 13.83 -8.80
N THR A 172 -0.72 13.48 -10.06
CA THR A 172 -0.09 14.37 -11.05
C THR A 172 -1.08 14.83 -12.12
N GLY A 173 -2.16 14.12 -12.31
CA GLY A 173 -3.22 14.43 -13.26
C GLY A 173 -4.47 14.99 -12.60
N GLN A 174 -5.63 14.64 -13.14
CA GLN A 174 -6.95 15.01 -12.63
C GLN A 174 -7.86 13.81 -12.60
N GLY A 175 -8.65 13.67 -11.53
CA GLY A 175 -9.64 12.60 -11.38
C GLY A 175 -10.10 12.50 -9.93
N ASP A 176 -11.19 11.77 -9.72
CA ASP A 176 -11.76 11.60 -8.39
C ASP A 176 -10.93 10.60 -7.58
N VAL A 177 -10.78 10.91 -6.29
CA VAL A 177 -9.96 10.14 -5.36
C VAL A 177 -10.83 9.58 -4.23
N LYS A 178 -10.60 8.31 -3.93
CA LYS A 178 -11.15 7.65 -2.75
C LYS A 178 -10.02 7.03 -1.94
N ALA A 179 -9.90 7.41 -0.65
CA ALA A 179 -8.89 6.90 0.26
C ALA A 179 -9.50 6.50 1.59
N GLU A 180 -9.38 5.23 1.98
CA GLU A 180 -10.01 4.71 3.20
C GLU A 180 -9.03 3.86 4.00
N THR A 181 -9.00 4.07 5.32
CA THR A 181 -8.28 3.19 6.25
C THR A 181 -9.05 3.00 7.55
N GLY A 182 -9.02 1.81 8.10
CA GLY A 182 -9.64 1.57 9.42
C GLY A 182 -8.82 2.21 10.55
N SER A 183 -7.51 2.03 10.50
CA SER A 183 -6.59 2.53 11.54
C SER A 183 -5.26 2.93 10.92
N GLY A 184 -5.09 4.16 10.64
CA GLY A 184 -3.88 4.70 10.04
C GLY A 184 -4.08 6.12 9.57
N SER A 185 -3.01 6.78 9.25
CA SER A 185 -3.05 8.13 8.72
C SER A 185 -3.15 8.13 7.20
N ILE A 186 -3.82 9.14 6.66
CA ILE A 186 -3.96 9.38 5.23
C ILE A 186 -3.23 10.67 4.89
N GLU A 187 -2.32 10.61 3.93
CA GLU A 187 -1.67 11.79 3.37
C GLU A 187 -1.86 11.78 1.84
N LEU A 188 -2.57 12.80 1.33
CA LEU A 188 -2.87 12.95 -0.08
C LEU A 188 -2.36 14.29 -0.58
N ARG A 189 -1.65 14.28 -1.70
CA ARG A 189 -1.01 15.47 -2.25
C ARG A 189 -1.44 15.76 -3.70
N ASN A 190 -1.41 17.04 -4.05
CA ASN A 190 -1.64 17.56 -5.40
C ASN A 190 -3.00 17.18 -6.01
N LEU A 191 -4.01 17.01 -5.15
CA LEU A 191 -5.34 16.55 -5.56
C LEU A 191 -6.04 17.54 -6.49
N ARG A 192 -6.65 16.98 -7.55
CA ARG A 192 -7.48 17.72 -8.53
C ARG A 192 -8.65 16.83 -8.95
N GLY A 193 -9.84 17.14 -8.49
CA GLY A 193 -11.05 16.34 -8.71
C GLY A 193 -11.91 16.34 -7.47
N GLY A 194 -12.80 15.36 -7.36
CA GLY A 194 -13.55 15.04 -6.16
C GLY A 194 -12.71 14.21 -5.18
N LEU A 195 -13.04 14.31 -3.88
CA LEU A 195 -12.35 13.53 -2.85
C LEU A 195 -13.34 12.89 -1.87
N HIS A 196 -13.11 11.63 -1.56
CA HIS A 196 -13.65 10.98 -0.37
C HIS A 196 -12.48 10.37 0.41
N ALA A 197 -12.17 10.92 1.60
CA ALA A 197 -11.11 10.43 2.46
C ALA A 197 -11.68 10.10 3.85
N GLU A 198 -11.48 8.87 4.31
CA GLU A 198 -12.04 8.40 5.58
C GLU A 198 -11.02 7.57 6.37
N THR A 199 -10.92 7.84 7.68
CA THR A 199 -10.19 6.99 8.62
C THR A 199 -10.94 6.84 9.93
N GLY A 200 -10.96 5.62 10.46
CA GLY A 200 -11.53 5.41 11.80
C GLY A 200 -10.67 6.02 12.89
N SER A 201 -9.36 5.85 12.82
CA SER A 201 -8.42 6.37 13.82
C SER A 201 -7.11 6.75 13.14
N GLY A 202 -6.88 8.01 12.99
CA GLY A 202 -5.66 8.55 12.39
C GLY A 202 -5.86 9.96 11.88
N SER A 203 -4.77 10.65 11.62
CA SER A 203 -4.81 11.99 11.07
C SER A 203 -4.88 11.97 9.55
N ILE A 204 -5.53 12.99 8.99
CA ILE A 204 -5.62 13.18 7.54
C ILE A 204 -4.90 14.47 7.16
N LYS A 205 -3.98 14.36 6.18
CA LYS A 205 -3.27 15.49 5.60
C LYS A 205 -3.59 15.59 4.11
N LEU A 206 -4.02 16.77 3.69
CA LEU A 206 -4.50 16.99 2.33
C LEU A 206 -3.82 18.20 1.72
N GLY A 207 -3.43 18.08 0.45
CA GLY A 207 -2.96 19.19 -0.36
C GLY A 207 -3.57 19.13 -1.76
N GLY A 208 -4.08 20.27 -2.24
CA GLY A 208 -4.64 20.33 -3.58
C GLY A 208 -5.74 21.35 -3.76
N ALA A 209 -6.27 21.42 -4.99
CA ALA A 209 -7.31 22.35 -5.39
C ALA A 209 -8.57 21.57 -5.84
N PRO A 210 -9.68 21.61 -5.10
CA PRO A 210 -10.89 20.92 -5.46
C PRO A 210 -11.48 21.45 -6.77
N THR A 211 -11.83 20.54 -7.68
CA THR A 211 -12.63 20.86 -8.88
C THR A 211 -14.03 20.24 -8.81
N ALA A 212 -14.26 19.39 -7.81
CA ALA A 212 -15.52 18.79 -7.44
C ALA A 212 -15.60 18.67 -5.90
N PRO A 213 -16.76 18.31 -5.31
CA PRO A 213 -16.91 18.24 -3.85
C PRO A 213 -15.90 17.30 -3.17
N TRP A 214 -15.42 17.72 -1.98
CA TRP A 214 -14.60 16.90 -1.08
C TRP A 214 -15.37 16.54 0.18
N ARG A 215 -15.24 15.29 0.61
CA ARG A 215 -15.71 14.77 1.89
C ARG A 215 -14.54 14.11 2.62
N VAL A 216 -14.27 14.60 3.82
CA VAL A 216 -13.11 14.20 4.62
C VAL A 216 -13.57 13.91 6.04
N GLU A 217 -13.38 12.67 6.51
CA GLU A 217 -13.88 12.22 7.79
C GLU A 217 -12.85 11.46 8.60
N THR A 218 -12.72 11.76 9.88
CA THR A 218 -11.95 10.96 10.83
C THR A 218 -12.73 10.78 12.14
N GLY A 219 -12.73 9.56 12.65
CA GLY A 219 -13.35 9.31 13.96
C GLY A 219 -12.50 9.89 15.09
N SER A 220 -11.19 9.67 15.05
CA SER A 220 -10.24 10.17 16.05
C SER A 220 -8.94 10.56 15.40
N GLY A 221 -8.71 11.83 15.25
CA GLY A 221 -7.50 12.38 14.65
C GLY A 221 -7.70 13.80 14.16
N SER A 222 -6.62 14.47 13.87
CA SER A 222 -6.66 15.83 13.34
C SER A 222 -6.65 15.81 11.81
N VAL A 223 -7.24 16.85 11.22
CA VAL A 223 -7.21 17.07 9.78
C VAL A 223 -6.43 18.36 9.48
N GLU A 224 -5.44 18.25 8.61
CA GLU A 224 -4.67 19.38 8.10
C GLU A 224 -4.91 19.49 6.59
N TYR A 225 -5.35 20.64 6.13
CA TYR A 225 -5.60 20.90 4.71
C TYR A 225 -4.84 22.13 4.22
N TRP A 226 -3.99 21.95 3.22
CA TRP A 226 -3.29 23.02 2.51
C TRP A 226 -4.08 23.40 1.27
N ALA A 227 -4.94 24.42 1.42
CA ALA A 227 -5.83 24.92 0.38
C ALA A 227 -5.12 25.85 -0.61
N GLY A 228 -4.07 26.56 -0.16
CA GLY A 228 -3.38 27.57 -0.94
C GLY A 228 -4.36 28.65 -1.43
N ASN A 229 -4.32 28.95 -2.72
CA ASN A 229 -5.21 29.96 -3.33
C ASN A 229 -6.46 29.34 -4.01
N ALA A 230 -6.80 28.09 -3.70
CA ALA A 230 -7.94 27.43 -4.33
C ALA A 230 -9.28 28.09 -3.94
N PRO A 231 -10.16 28.41 -4.89
CA PRO A 231 -11.51 28.87 -4.60
C PRO A 231 -12.37 27.69 -4.12
N LEU A 232 -12.91 27.78 -2.92
CA LEU A 232 -13.73 26.72 -2.33
C LEU A 232 -14.75 27.25 -1.31
N THR A 233 -15.72 26.44 -0.97
CA THR A 233 -16.62 26.66 0.16
C THR A 233 -16.28 25.64 1.23
N LEU A 234 -15.75 26.10 2.36
CA LEU A 234 -15.40 25.26 3.51
C LEU A 234 -16.62 25.01 4.39
N ASP A 235 -16.79 23.78 4.84
CA ASP A 235 -17.71 23.36 5.90
C ASP A 235 -16.94 22.39 6.80
N ALA A 236 -16.41 22.91 7.93
CA ALA A 236 -15.51 22.15 8.81
C ALA A 236 -16.07 22.05 10.20
N GLU A 237 -16.22 20.83 10.73
CA GLU A 237 -16.81 20.55 12.04
C GLU A 237 -15.94 19.59 12.87
N ALA A 238 -15.68 19.96 14.12
CA ALA A 238 -14.98 19.14 15.10
C ALA A 238 -15.90 18.92 16.30
N ALA A 239 -16.37 17.70 16.54
CA ALA A 239 -17.26 17.41 17.66
C ALA A 239 -16.57 17.63 19.02
N SER A 240 -15.28 17.27 19.11
CA SER A 240 -14.41 17.54 20.26
C SER A 240 -13.05 18.00 19.75
N GLY A 241 -12.79 19.29 19.90
CA GLY A 241 -11.59 19.92 19.38
C GLY A 241 -11.86 21.32 18.88
N SER A 242 -11.06 21.81 17.97
CA SER A 242 -11.19 23.14 17.41
C SER A 242 -10.98 23.15 15.91
N VAL A 243 -11.64 24.10 15.24
CA VAL A 243 -11.45 24.38 13.82
C VAL A 243 -10.71 25.72 13.72
N HIS A 244 -9.65 25.75 12.95
CA HIS A 244 -8.87 26.95 12.69
C HIS A 244 -8.59 27.09 11.19
N SER A 245 -8.69 28.30 10.67
CA SER A 245 -8.27 28.62 9.32
C SER A 245 -7.35 29.80 9.32
N ASP A 246 -6.23 29.69 8.60
CA ASP A 246 -5.28 30.79 8.38
C ASP A 246 -5.75 31.75 7.26
N HIS A 247 -6.80 31.38 6.53
CA HIS A 247 -7.34 32.20 5.45
C HIS A 247 -8.40 33.19 5.94
N GLU A 248 -8.42 34.38 5.33
CA GLU A 248 -9.55 35.27 5.41
C GLU A 248 -10.75 34.66 4.69
N MET A 249 -11.86 34.51 5.39
CA MET A 249 -13.07 33.90 4.86
C MET A 249 -14.24 34.87 4.92
N MET A 250 -15.08 34.81 3.88
CA MET A 250 -16.43 35.38 3.97
C MET A 250 -17.31 34.33 4.69
N THR A 251 -17.45 34.50 6.01
CA THR A 251 -18.27 33.58 6.83
C THR A 251 -19.73 33.65 6.46
N GLN A 252 -20.40 32.51 6.37
CA GLN A 252 -21.83 32.40 6.17
C GLN A 252 -22.45 31.73 7.41
N GLY A 253 -23.14 32.49 8.23
CA GLY A 253 -23.75 31.97 9.48
C GLY A 253 -22.90 32.24 10.73
N SER A 254 -23.21 31.53 11.82
CA SER A 254 -22.44 31.59 13.05
C SER A 254 -21.22 30.67 12.94
N SER A 255 -20.03 31.21 13.07
CA SER A 255 -18.85 30.40 13.27
C SER A 255 -18.48 30.39 14.75
N ASP A 256 -18.19 29.22 15.26
CA ASP A 256 -17.65 29.07 16.62
C ASP A 256 -16.34 28.24 16.55
N ARG A 257 -15.78 27.94 17.70
CA ARG A 257 -14.50 27.20 17.74
C ARG A 257 -14.60 25.75 17.23
N HIS A 258 -15.80 25.22 17.11
CA HIS A 258 -16.06 23.83 16.71
C HIS A 258 -16.54 23.70 15.26
N HIS A 259 -17.11 24.78 14.69
CA HIS A 259 -17.68 24.77 13.37
C HIS A 259 -17.40 26.07 12.64
N ILE A 260 -16.84 25.96 11.45
CA ILE A 260 -16.57 27.07 10.56
C ILE A 260 -17.15 26.78 9.17
N THR A 261 -18.00 27.69 8.70
CA THR A 261 -18.50 27.66 7.32
C THR A 261 -18.21 28.99 6.64
N GLY A 262 -17.63 28.93 5.45
CA GLY A 262 -17.29 30.17 4.73
C GLY A 262 -16.74 29.92 3.32
N LYS A 263 -16.63 31.01 2.57
CA LYS A 263 -16.05 31.00 1.24
C LYS A 263 -14.61 31.47 1.30
N LEU A 264 -13.69 30.67 0.74
CA LEU A 264 -12.28 31.01 0.53
C LEU A 264 -12.13 31.41 -0.94
N ASN A 265 -11.35 32.48 -1.19
CA ASN A 265 -10.95 32.94 -2.52
C ASN A 265 -12.12 33.06 -3.52
N GLY A 266 -13.27 33.58 -3.07
CA GLY A 266 -14.47 33.79 -3.90
C GLY A 266 -15.47 32.62 -3.88
N GLY A 267 -15.13 31.49 -3.26
CA GLY A 267 -15.98 30.30 -3.19
C GLY A 267 -15.88 29.41 -4.43
N GLY A 268 -16.27 28.16 -4.27
CA GLY A 268 -16.16 27.12 -5.29
C GLY A 268 -16.76 25.81 -4.78
N PRO A 269 -16.21 24.65 -5.19
CA PRO A 269 -16.64 23.34 -4.72
C PRO A 269 -16.66 23.25 -3.19
N THR A 270 -17.61 22.52 -2.64
CA THR A 270 -17.70 22.34 -1.19
C THR A 270 -16.64 21.37 -0.70
N VAL A 271 -15.90 21.79 0.31
CA VAL A 271 -14.97 20.95 1.07
C VAL A 271 -15.57 20.77 2.46
N ARG A 272 -16.10 19.57 2.72
CA ARG A 272 -16.64 19.18 4.01
C ARG A 272 -15.60 18.37 4.76
N ILE A 273 -15.28 18.80 5.99
CA ILE A 273 -14.30 18.16 6.87
C ILE A 273 -14.94 17.92 8.22
N GLU A 274 -14.92 16.66 8.67
CA GLU A 274 -15.52 16.27 9.94
C GLU A 274 -14.53 15.45 10.78
N THR A 275 -14.41 15.77 12.07
CA THR A 275 -13.67 14.96 13.04
C THR A 275 -14.51 14.74 14.30
N GLY A 276 -14.52 13.49 14.80
CA GLY A 276 -15.11 13.20 16.10
C GLY A 276 -14.25 13.73 17.25
N SER A 277 -12.93 13.53 17.18
CA SER A 277 -12.00 14.00 18.22
C SER A 277 -10.68 14.42 17.58
N GLY A 278 -10.39 15.69 17.62
CA GLY A 278 -9.18 16.29 17.07
C GLY A 278 -9.42 17.69 16.53
N ASP A 279 -8.37 18.31 16.08
CA ASP A 279 -8.43 19.66 15.51
C ASP A 279 -8.46 19.62 13.98
N ILE A 280 -9.12 20.59 13.37
CA ILE A 280 -9.08 20.84 11.93
C ILE A 280 -8.31 22.13 11.69
N ARG A 281 -7.28 22.07 10.83
CA ARG A 281 -6.52 23.24 10.41
C ARG A 281 -6.52 23.36 8.90
N VAL A 282 -6.82 24.58 8.41
CA VAL A 282 -6.81 24.92 6.97
C VAL A 282 -5.79 26.03 6.74
N HIS A 283 -4.73 25.71 5.97
CA HIS A 283 -3.58 26.57 5.66
C HIS A 283 -3.63 27.13 4.25
#